data_cb58ed0ae4d3e1e6de51b21dab254d5b
#
_entry.id   cb58ed0ae4d3e1e6de51b21dab254d5b
#
_cell.length_a   1.000
_cell.length_b   1.000
_cell.length_c   1.000
_cell.angle_alpha   90.00
_cell.angle_beta   90.00
_cell.angle_gamma   90.00
#
_symmetry.space_group_name_H-M   'P 1'
#
loop_
_entity.id
_entity.type
_entity.pdbx_description
1 polymer ?
#
loop_
_entity_poly.entity_id
_entity_poly.type
_entity_poly.pdbx_seq_one_letter_code
_entity_poly.pdbx_strand_id
1 'polypeptide(L)'
;MGMFSFIKEAGQKLFGHKEIENAAAAAASDASAQANLDQLNAAAAKGIATYIESQNLGVSALSVSFDGATGAVTVEGQAPTQDASEKVALCCGNVGGVQSVNNLLAVSEPADESEYHDVVSGDTLSKIAKEYYGDASKYPVIFEANKPMLSHPDKIYPGQKLRIPAEA
;
A
#
# COMPACT_ATOMS: atom_id res chain seq x y z
N MET A 1 -0.55 -8.75 12.73
CA MET A 1 -0.75 -8.57 11.28
C MET A 1 -2.14 -8.00 11.08
N GLY A 2 -2.23 -6.87 10.46
CA GLY A 2 -3.48 -6.15 10.30
C GLY A 2 -3.92 -6.04 8.85
N MET A 3 -5.22 -5.90 8.65
CA MET A 3 -5.78 -5.47 7.38
C MET A 3 -5.88 -3.95 7.42
N PHE A 4 -5.22 -3.29 6.48
CA PHE A 4 -5.24 -1.84 6.36
C PHE A 4 -6.22 -1.43 5.27
N SER A 5 -7.03 -0.41 5.55
CA SER A 5 -7.94 0.19 4.57
C SER A 5 -7.28 1.37 3.87
N PHE A 6 -7.56 1.51 2.58
CA PHE A 6 -7.00 2.55 1.72
C PHE A 6 -8.09 3.23 0.89
N ILE A 7 -7.80 4.43 0.41
CA ILE A 7 -8.71 5.19 -0.43
C ILE A 7 -8.52 4.75 -1.89
N LYS A 8 -9.54 4.09 -2.43
CA LYS A 8 -9.53 3.39 -3.71
C LYS A 8 -9.15 4.25 -4.93
N GLU A 9 -9.56 5.51 -4.93
CA GLU A 9 -9.34 6.42 -6.07
C GLU A 9 -7.99 7.15 -6.02
N ALA A 10 -7.27 7.04 -4.90
CA ALA A 10 -5.96 7.66 -4.73
C ALA A 10 -4.83 6.68 -5.09
N GLY A 11 -3.65 7.21 -5.38
CA GLY A 11 -2.42 6.43 -5.49
C GLY A 11 -1.93 6.17 -6.90
N GLN A 12 -0.95 5.27 -7.01
CA GLN A 12 -0.30 4.88 -8.25
C GLN A 12 -1.26 4.13 -9.18
N LYS A 13 -1.28 4.53 -10.44
CA LYS A 13 -2.11 3.89 -11.46
C LYS A 13 -1.30 2.79 -12.17
N LEU A 14 -1.34 1.58 -11.63
CA LEU A 14 -0.63 0.42 -12.19
C LEU A 14 -1.51 -0.43 -13.12
N PHE A 15 -2.84 -0.32 -12.98
CA PHE A 15 -3.80 -1.08 -13.76
C PHE A 15 -5.14 -0.35 -13.84
N GLY A 16 -6.01 -0.79 -14.75
CA GLY A 16 -7.35 -0.23 -14.94
C GLY A 16 -8.34 -0.78 -13.90
N HIS A 17 -8.39 -0.21 -12.71
CA HIS A 17 -9.28 -0.71 -11.64
C HIS A 17 -10.78 -0.66 -12.02
N LYS A 18 -11.22 0.32 -12.82
CA LYS A 18 -12.60 0.38 -13.32
C LYS A 18 -12.94 -0.77 -14.25
N GLU A 19 -11.99 -1.23 -15.06
CA GLU A 19 -12.16 -2.40 -15.91
C GLU A 19 -12.35 -3.66 -15.07
N ILE A 20 -11.57 -3.78 -13.99
CA ILE A 20 -11.68 -4.88 -13.05
C ILE A 20 -13.01 -4.85 -12.29
N GLU A 21 -13.48 -3.68 -11.85
CA GLU A 21 -14.77 -3.51 -11.19
C GLU A 21 -15.94 -3.93 -12.11
N ASN A 22 -15.88 -3.50 -13.38
CA ASN A 22 -16.88 -3.87 -14.36
C ASN A 22 -16.86 -5.38 -14.63
N ALA A 23 -15.67 -5.97 -14.73
CA ALA A 23 -15.50 -7.41 -14.90
C ALA A 23 -16.02 -8.18 -13.67
N ALA A 24 -15.78 -7.68 -12.46
CA ALA A 24 -16.29 -8.27 -11.23
C ALA A 24 -17.82 -8.25 -11.16
N ALA A 25 -18.44 -7.14 -11.57
CA ALA A 25 -19.90 -7.04 -11.65
C ALA A 25 -20.50 -8.03 -12.67
N ALA A 26 -19.84 -8.20 -13.82
CA ALA A 26 -20.26 -9.14 -14.85
C ALA A 26 -20.05 -10.61 -14.40
N ALA A 27 -18.96 -10.89 -13.70
CA ALA A 27 -18.59 -12.24 -13.22
C ALA A 27 -19.60 -12.81 -12.21
N ALA A 28 -20.41 -11.98 -11.56
CA ALA A 28 -21.45 -12.43 -10.64
C ALA A 28 -22.52 -13.30 -11.31
N SER A 29 -22.65 -13.22 -12.64
CA SER A 29 -23.70 -13.91 -13.40
C SER A 29 -23.22 -14.75 -14.59
N ASP A 30 -21.90 -14.76 -14.91
CA ASP A 30 -21.37 -15.42 -16.09
C ASP A 30 -19.97 -16.02 -15.82
N ALA A 31 -19.80 -17.32 -16.13
CA ALA A 31 -18.54 -18.04 -15.98
C ALA A 31 -17.42 -17.51 -16.93
N SER A 32 -17.78 -17.03 -18.11
CA SER A 32 -16.81 -16.42 -19.05
C SER A 32 -16.29 -15.10 -18.49
N ALA A 33 -17.14 -14.32 -17.87
CA ALA A 33 -16.78 -13.08 -17.20
C ALA A 33 -15.87 -13.35 -15.96
N GLN A 34 -16.10 -14.45 -15.26
CA GLN A 34 -15.24 -14.87 -14.15
C GLN A 34 -13.82 -15.17 -14.63
N ALA A 35 -13.66 -15.90 -15.74
CA ALA A 35 -12.34 -16.17 -16.32
C ALA A 35 -11.61 -14.88 -16.73
N ASN A 36 -12.33 -13.89 -17.28
CA ASN A 36 -11.79 -12.59 -17.61
C ASN A 36 -11.33 -11.83 -16.34
N LEU A 37 -12.15 -11.85 -15.29
CA LEU A 37 -11.80 -11.24 -14.00
C LEU A 37 -10.56 -11.87 -13.40
N ASP A 38 -10.42 -13.19 -13.44
CA ASP A 38 -9.25 -13.91 -12.94
C ASP A 38 -7.97 -13.50 -13.67
N GLN A 39 -8.05 -13.30 -14.99
CA GLN A 39 -6.91 -12.81 -15.78
C GLN A 39 -6.53 -11.37 -15.42
N LEU A 40 -7.51 -10.49 -15.24
CA LEU A 40 -7.29 -9.10 -14.82
C LEU A 40 -6.72 -9.02 -13.41
N ASN A 41 -7.20 -9.84 -12.50
CA ASN A 41 -6.68 -9.96 -11.14
C ASN A 41 -5.22 -10.43 -11.13
N ALA A 42 -4.89 -11.44 -11.94
CA ALA A 42 -3.52 -11.93 -12.06
C ALA A 42 -2.57 -10.87 -12.63
N ALA A 43 -3.02 -10.12 -13.64
CA ALA A 43 -2.24 -9.03 -14.23
C ALA A 43 -2.02 -7.88 -13.23
N ALA A 44 -3.05 -7.53 -12.46
CA ALA A 44 -2.95 -6.51 -11.41
C ALA A 44 -1.97 -6.95 -10.29
N ALA A 45 -2.08 -8.19 -9.83
CA ALA A 45 -1.18 -8.75 -8.83
C ALA A 45 0.28 -8.74 -9.28
N LYS A 46 0.54 -9.09 -10.54
CA LYS A 46 1.88 -9.03 -11.14
C LYS A 46 2.42 -7.60 -11.20
N GLY A 47 1.58 -6.64 -11.57
CA GLY A 47 1.95 -5.22 -11.59
C GLY A 47 2.32 -4.71 -10.19
N ILE A 48 1.55 -5.08 -9.19
CA ILE A 48 1.82 -4.72 -7.79
C ILE A 48 3.12 -5.38 -7.30
N ALA A 49 3.35 -6.66 -7.59
CA ALA A 49 4.58 -7.35 -7.23
C ALA A 49 5.81 -6.68 -7.86
N THR A 50 5.75 -6.35 -9.14
CA THR A 50 6.82 -5.63 -9.85
C THR A 50 7.09 -4.27 -9.22
N TYR A 51 6.03 -3.55 -8.82
CA TYR A 51 6.17 -2.26 -8.13
C TYR A 51 6.87 -2.41 -6.79
N ILE A 52 6.50 -3.41 -5.98
CA ILE A 52 7.16 -3.70 -4.70
C ILE A 52 8.63 -4.03 -4.91
N GLU A 53 8.94 -4.90 -5.86
CA GLU A 53 10.32 -5.29 -6.19
C GLU A 53 11.17 -4.09 -6.59
N SER A 54 10.59 -3.14 -7.34
CA SER A 54 11.27 -1.91 -7.76
C SER A 54 11.68 -1.00 -6.60
N GLN A 55 11.05 -1.15 -5.44
CA GLN A 55 11.37 -0.36 -4.23
C GLN A 55 12.58 -0.89 -3.45
N ASN A 56 13.08 -2.08 -3.80
CA ASN A 56 14.27 -2.69 -3.17
C ASN A 56 14.18 -2.80 -1.65
N LEU A 57 13.06 -3.30 -1.15
CA LEU A 57 12.79 -3.43 0.29
C LEU A 57 13.41 -4.71 0.91
N GLY A 58 14.10 -5.52 0.12
CA GLY A 58 14.78 -6.72 0.60
C GLY A 58 13.85 -7.90 0.91
N VAL A 59 12.61 -7.85 0.48
CA VAL A 59 11.64 -8.93 0.66
C VAL A 59 11.98 -10.12 -0.23
N SER A 60 11.94 -11.32 0.32
CA SER A 60 12.19 -12.57 -0.40
C SER A 60 10.93 -13.42 -0.45
N ALA A 61 10.87 -14.34 -1.42
CA ALA A 61 9.74 -15.22 -1.66
C ALA A 61 8.40 -14.48 -1.77
N LEU A 62 8.41 -13.30 -2.36
CA LEU A 62 7.24 -12.43 -2.49
C LEU A 62 6.15 -13.10 -3.34
N SER A 63 4.96 -13.20 -2.79
CA SER A 63 3.75 -13.62 -3.49
C SER A 63 2.66 -12.57 -3.26
N VAL A 64 2.05 -12.12 -4.33
CA VAL A 64 0.98 -11.12 -4.32
C VAL A 64 -0.26 -11.68 -4.99
N SER A 65 -1.40 -11.52 -4.36
CA SER A 65 -2.70 -11.79 -4.97
C SER A 65 -3.58 -10.55 -4.87
N PHE A 66 -4.48 -10.40 -5.83
CA PHE A 66 -5.41 -9.28 -5.89
C PHE A 66 -6.82 -9.80 -6.20
N ASP A 67 -7.78 -9.32 -5.44
CA ASP A 67 -9.21 -9.57 -5.68
C ASP A 67 -9.88 -8.28 -6.14
N GLY A 68 -10.20 -8.21 -7.42
CA GLY A 68 -10.82 -7.04 -8.03
C GLY A 68 -12.26 -6.79 -7.59
N ALA A 69 -12.95 -7.81 -7.07
CA ALA A 69 -14.32 -7.66 -6.55
C ALA A 69 -14.35 -6.86 -5.25
N THR A 70 -13.34 -7.04 -4.41
CA THR A 70 -13.22 -6.37 -3.09
C THR A 70 -12.17 -5.28 -3.05
N GLY A 71 -11.25 -5.24 -4.03
CA GLY A 71 -10.09 -4.35 -4.01
C GLY A 71 -9.04 -4.76 -2.98
N ALA A 72 -9.05 -6.01 -2.54
CA ALA A 72 -8.12 -6.53 -1.53
C ALA A 72 -6.83 -7.06 -2.16
N VAL A 73 -5.69 -6.68 -1.60
CA VAL A 73 -4.38 -7.26 -1.92
C VAL A 73 -3.93 -8.12 -0.75
N THR A 74 -3.42 -9.31 -1.02
CA THR A 74 -2.74 -10.15 -0.04
C THR A 74 -1.28 -10.30 -0.44
N VAL A 75 -0.37 -10.06 0.49
CA VAL A 75 1.07 -10.23 0.31
C VAL A 75 1.61 -11.26 1.28
N GLU A 76 2.41 -12.18 0.76
CA GLU A 76 3.10 -13.22 1.52
C GLU A 76 4.59 -13.22 1.15
N GLY A 77 5.42 -13.73 2.02
CA GLY A 77 6.86 -13.81 1.84
C GLY A 77 7.60 -13.52 3.12
N GLN A 78 8.86 -13.11 3.02
CA GLN A 78 9.70 -12.77 4.17
C GLN A 78 10.26 -11.36 4.03
N ALA A 79 10.02 -10.54 5.03
CA ALA A 79 10.60 -9.22 5.17
C ALA A 79 11.76 -9.24 6.17
N PRO A 80 12.88 -8.58 5.89
CA PRO A 80 14.02 -8.58 6.81
C PRO A 80 13.71 -7.83 8.11
N THR A 81 12.92 -6.77 8.03
CA THR A 81 12.59 -5.90 9.18
C THR A 81 11.11 -5.54 9.19
N GLN A 82 10.63 -5.08 10.33
CA GLN A 82 9.28 -4.52 10.48
C GLN A 82 9.07 -3.32 9.52
N ASP A 83 10.06 -2.44 9.42
CA ASP A 83 10.04 -1.31 8.47
C ASP A 83 9.80 -1.77 7.02
N ALA A 84 10.53 -2.79 6.57
CA ALA A 84 10.36 -3.33 5.22
C ALA A 84 8.95 -3.91 5.00
N SER A 85 8.43 -4.66 5.96
CA SER A 85 7.08 -5.22 5.90
C SER A 85 6.01 -4.13 5.81
N GLU A 86 6.10 -3.11 6.63
CA GLU A 86 5.16 -1.99 6.64
C GLU A 86 5.25 -1.15 5.36
N LYS A 87 6.45 -0.97 4.81
CA LYS A 87 6.64 -0.30 3.52
C LYS A 87 6.03 -1.08 2.36
N VAL A 88 6.08 -2.41 2.40
CA VAL A 88 5.37 -3.24 1.40
C VAL A 88 3.86 -3.01 1.49
N ALA A 89 3.28 -2.98 2.68
CA ALA A 89 1.87 -2.68 2.85
C ALA A 89 1.50 -1.31 2.30
N LEU A 90 2.33 -0.30 2.51
CA LEU A 90 2.14 1.03 1.93
C LEU A 90 2.23 1.03 0.40
N CYS A 91 3.19 0.30 -0.17
CA CYS A 91 3.30 0.14 -1.62
C CYS A 91 2.01 -0.39 -2.22
N CYS A 92 1.48 -1.47 -1.65
CA CYS A 92 0.23 -2.07 -2.10
C CYS A 92 -0.95 -1.11 -1.95
N GLY A 93 -1.09 -0.52 -0.78
CA GLY A 93 -2.25 0.28 -0.43
C GLY A 93 -2.34 1.60 -1.17
N ASN A 94 -1.21 2.19 -1.54
CA ASN A 94 -1.17 3.43 -2.31
C ASN A 94 -1.20 3.19 -3.84
N VAL A 95 -1.59 1.99 -4.27
CA VAL A 95 -1.94 1.71 -5.67
C VAL A 95 -3.42 2.01 -5.89
N GLY A 96 -3.74 2.77 -6.93
CA GLY A 96 -5.13 3.10 -7.27
C GLY A 96 -5.93 1.84 -7.58
N GLY A 97 -7.09 1.68 -6.95
CA GLY A 97 -7.93 0.48 -7.04
C GLY A 97 -7.79 -0.49 -5.88
N VAL A 98 -6.76 -0.37 -5.08
CA VAL A 98 -6.58 -1.15 -3.84
C VAL A 98 -7.38 -0.50 -2.71
N GLN A 99 -8.27 -1.28 -2.10
CA GLN A 99 -9.10 -0.83 -1.00
C GLN A 99 -8.59 -1.32 0.36
N SER A 100 -7.98 -2.47 0.39
CA SER A 100 -7.39 -3.04 1.61
C SER A 100 -6.15 -3.86 1.30
N VAL A 101 -5.26 -3.98 2.27
CA VAL A 101 -4.05 -4.81 2.19
C VAL A 101 -4.02 -5.77 3.36
N ASN A 102 -3.94 -7.06 3.05
CA ASN A 102 -3.70 -8.12 4.02
C ASN A 102 -2.21 -8.49 3.98
N ASN A 103 -1.47 -7.98 4.95
CA ASN A 103 -0.02 -8.20 5.04
C ASN A 103 0.28 -9.45 5.86
N LEU A 104 0.66 -10.53 5.20
CA LEU A 104 1.03 -11.82 5.78
C LEU A 104 2.54 -12.09 5.71
N LEU A 105 3.36 -11.05 5.50
CA LEU A 105 4.82 -11.19 5.49
C LEU A 105 5.33 -11.65 6.85
N ALA A 106 6.18 -12.67 6.85
CA ALA A 106 6.95 -13.04 8.03
C ALA A 106 8.09 -12.04 8.20
N VAL A 107 8.25 -11.48 9.40
CA VAL A 107 9.27 -10.48 9.70
C VAL A 107 10.41 -11.14 10.49
N SER A 108 11.65 -11.02 9.98
CA SER A 108 12.82 -11.60 10.64
C SER A 108 13.23 -10.81 11.89
N GLU A 109 13.14 -9.50 11.82
CA GLU A 109 13.43 -8.59 12.94
C GLU A 109 12.19 -7.76 13.27
N PRO A 110 11.26 -8.28 14.12
CA PRO A 110 10.08 -7.52 14.53
C PRO A 110 10.46 -6.30 15.38
N ALA A 111 9.69 -5.23 15.22
CA ALA A 111 9.80 -4.01 16.01
C ALA A 111 8.41 -3.47 16.32
N ASP A 112 8.34 -2.36 17.04
CA ASP A 112 7.07 -1.69 17.32
C ASP A 112 6.36 -1.30 16.01
N GLU A 113 5.06 -1.51 15.98
CA GLU A 113 4.25 -1.14 14.82
C GLU A 113 4.13 0.38 14.71
N SER A 114 4.21 0.87 13.47
CA SER A 114 3.99 2.29 13.19
C SER A 114 2.51 2.63 13.22
N GLU A 115 2.20 3.89 13.50
CA GLU A 115 0.88 4.45 13.22
C GLU A 115 0.76 4.81 11.74
N TYR A 116 -0.46 5.05 11.29
CA TYR A 116 -0.74 5.44 9.89
C TYR A 116 -1.63 6.68 9.87
N HIS A 117 -1.35 7.57 8.92
CA HIS A 117 -2.10 8.81 8.72
C HIS A 117 -2.65 8.87 7.30
N ASP A 118 -3.93 9.15 7.16
CA ASP A 118 -4.54 9.43 5.86
C ASP A 118 -4.44 10.92 5.56
N VAL A 119 -3.69 11.26 4.52
CA VAL A 119 -3.47 12.64 4.10
C VAL A 119 -4.78 13.27 3.65
N VAL A 120 -5.07 14.45 4.17
CA VAL A 120 -6.20 15.28 3.75
C VAL A 120 -5.70 16.56 3.09
N SER A 121 -6.59 17.24 2.37
CA SER A 121 -6.25 18.51 1.71
C SER A 121 -5.71 19.53 2.72
N GLY A 122 -4.59 20.13 2.40
CA GLY A 122 -3.91 21.10 3.26
C GLY A 122 -2.89 20.52 4.23
N ASP A 123 -2.72 19.20 4.27
CA ASP A 123 -1.67 18.55 5.07
C ASP A 123 -0.28 18.83 4.51
N THR A 124 0.68 18.90 5.44
CA THR A 124 2.12 18.88 5.14
C THR A 124 2.80 17.93 6.13
N LEU A 125 3.96 17.38 5.76
CA LEU A 125 4.70 16.51 6.67
C LEU A 125 5.04 17.20 8.00
N SER A 126 5.31 18.51 7.96
CA SER A 126 5.57 19.31 9.17
C SER A 126 4.35 19.40 10.08
N LYS A 127 3.15 19.57 9.53
CA LYS A 127 1.91 19.57 10.32
C LYS A 127 1.64 18.21 10.94
N ILE A 128 1.82 17.15 10.15
CA ILE A 128 1.67 15.77 10.60
C ILE A 128 2.69 15.45 11.71
N ALA A 129 3.95 15.84 11.54
CA ALA A 129 4.98 15.67 12.56
C ALA A 129 4.64 16.41 13.85
N LYS A 130 4.09 17.60 13.77
CA LYS A 130 3.63 18.34 14.94
C LYS A 130 2.47 17.64 15.66
N GLU A 131 1.56 17.03 14.91
CA GLU A 131 0.41 16.31 15.47
C GLU A 131 0.85 15.04 16.21
N TYR A 132 1.72 14.23 15.60
CA TYR A 132 2.14 12.94 16.16
C TYR A 132 3.31 13.02 17.14
N TYR A 133 4.26 13.94 16.90
CA TYR A 133 5.49 14.07 17.70
C TYR A 133 5.56 15.36 18.53
N GLY A 134 4.57 16.24 18.39
CA GLY A 134 4.60 17.55 19.05
C GLY A 134 5.59 18.55 18.45
N ASP A 135 6.34 18.19 17.43
CA ASP A 135 7.41 19.00 16.83
C ASP A 135 7.42 18.91 15.30
N ALA A 136 7.11 20.03 14.66
CA ALA A 136 7.09 20.13 13.19
C ALA A 136 8.46 19.89 12.54
N SER A 137 9.56 20.13 13.25
CA SER A 137 10.92 19.91 12.75
C SER A 137 11.27 18.44 12.57
N LYS A 138 10.48 17.54 13.12
CA LYS A 138 10.65 16.08 13.00
C LYS A 138 10.05 15.49 11.72
N TYR A 139 9.55 16.29 10.81
CA TYR A 139 9.03 15.82 9.52
C TYR A 139 10.01 14.92 8.72
N PRO A 140 11.35 15.07 8.83
CA PRO A 140 12.26 14.16 8.15
C PRO A 140 12.13 12.70 8.60
N VAL A 141 11.73 12.46 9.84
CA VAL A 141 11.47 11.10 10.35
C VAL A 141 10.34 10.44 9.56
N ILE A 142 9.26 11.17 9.34
CA ILE A 142 8.12 10.69 8.53
C ILE A 142 8.55 10.50 7.08
N PHE A 143 9.31 11.45 6.52
CA PHE A 143 9.79 11.37 5.14
C PHE A 143 10.65 10.10 4.92
N GLU A 144 11.63 9.86 5.78
CA GLU A 144 12.49 8.67 5.70
C GLU A 144 11.69 7.36 5.85
N ALA A 145 10.70 7.35 6.74
CA ALA A 145 9.85 6.19 6.98
C ALA A 145 8.96 5.82 5.78
N ASN A 146 8.76 6.74 4.85
CA ASN A 146 7.93 6.55 3.65
C ASN A 146 8.75 6.46 2.36
N LYS A 147 10.07 6.49 2.45
CA LYS A 147 10.95 6.21 1.30
C LYS A 147 10.95 4.72 0.98
N PRO A 148 11.17 4.33 -0.27
CA PRO A 148 11.38 5.17 -1.45
C PRO A 148 10.10 5.62 -2.15
N MET A 149 8.91 5.22 -1.67
CA MET A 149 7.61 5.55 -2.29
C MET A 149 7.36 7.06 -2.29
N LEU A 150 7.71 7.73 -1.21
CA LEU A 150 7.69 9.19 -1.13
C LEU A 150 9.08 9.73 -1.53
N SER A 151 9.13 10.43 -2.66
CA SER A 151 10.40 10.93 -3.22
C SER A 151 10.74 12.37 -2.82
N HIS A 152 9.77 13.12 -2.32
CA HIS A 152 9.93 14.49 -1.88
C HIS A 152 8.91 14.84 -0.79
N PRO A 153 9.29 15.60 0.26
CA PRO A 153 8.38 15.91 1.37
C PRO A 153 7.08 16.63 0.96
N ASP A 154 7.13 17.40 -0.13
CA ASP A 154 5.98 18.18 -0.61
C ASP A 154 5.11 17.41 -1.61
N LYS A 155 5.45 16.17 -1.94
CA LYS A 155 4.71 15.33 -2.90
C LYS A 155 3.70 14.39 -2.25
N ILE A 156 3.15 14.79 -1.12
CA ILE A 156 2.00 14.09 -0.53
C ILE A 156 0.70 14.57 -1.19
N TYR A 157 -0.29 13.69 -1.24
CA TYR A 157 -1.59 13.97 -1.87
C TYR A 157 -2.74 13.48 -0.99
N PRO A 158 -3.90 14.14 -1.06
CA PRO A 158 -5.08 13.70 -0.32
C PRO A 158 -5.44 12.24 -0.66
N GLY A 159 -5.74 11.45 0.36
CA GLY A 159 -6.03 10.03 0.23
C GLY A 159 -4.80 9.12 0.31
N GLN A 160 -3.61 9.66 0.28
CA GLN A 160 -2.40 8.89 0.53
C GLN A 160 -2.33 8.46 1.99
N LYS A 161 -1.93 7.21 2.22
CA LYS A 161 -1.62 6.73 3.57
C LYS A 161 -0.12 6.84 3.81
N LEU A 162 0.25 7.45 4.93
CA LEU A 162 1.63 7.59 5.37
C LEU A 162 1.90 6.73 6.60
N ARG A 163 3.09 6.19 6.68
CA ARG A 163 3.59 5.49 7.84
C ARG A 163 4.21 6.49 8.80
N ILE A 164 3.78 6.46 10.06
CA ILE A 164 4.27 7.32 11.14
C ILE A 164 4.98 6.41 12.14
N PRO A 165 6.31 6.27 12.07
CA PRO A 165 7.03 5.38 12.97
C PRO A 165 6.98 5.91 14.41
N ALA A 166 7.09 4.99 15.37
CA ALA A 166 7.24 5.36 16.77
C ALA A 166 8.49 6.24 16.95
N GLU A 167 8.38 7.22 17.83
CA GLU A 167 9.52 8.07 18.15
C GLU A 167 10.58 7.26 18.92
N ALA A 168 11.78 7.24 18.39
CA ALA A 168 12.89 6.57 19.04
C ALA A 168 13.45 7.40 20.20
#